data_285adfa7e6a4e5ce175e8cfa7e7a6c3b
#
_entry.id   285adfa7e6a4e5ce175e8cfa7e7a6c3b
#
_cell.length_a   1.000
_cell.length_b   1.000
_cell.length_c   1.000
_cell.angle_alpha   90.00
_cell.angle_beta   90.00
_cell.angle_gamma   90.00
#
_symmetry.space_group_name_H-M   'P 1'
#
loop_
_entity.id
_entity.type
_entity.pdbx_description
1 polymer ?
#
loop_
_entity_poly.entity_id
_entity_poly.type
_entity_poly.pdbx_seq_one_letter_code
_entity_poly.pdbx_strand_id
1 'polypeptide(L)'
;MNDIALKRLYEAGWTPDRKVDITPIEEAYASENMVIPDRLREFFISYGFLVIKYDIQHTEPERHSINPIADFKNYSKEDFAHLLDDYEIYGMAYPVGFAYRGNMSIYYHDDGNFYVFMEGGPLFRAGSGEDLIAALCGDRESNDSWVEIK
;
A
#
# COMPACT_ATOMS: atom_id res chain seq x y z
N MET A 1 5.12 -6.38 14.71
CA MET A 1 3.85 -6.95 14.21
C MET A 1 3.37 -7.97 15.22
N ASN A 2 2.09 -7.92 15.62
CA ASN A 2 1.54 -8.88 16.58
C ASN A 2 1.32 -10.27 15.94
N ASP A 3 1.03 -11.28 16.78
CA ASP A 3 0.95 -12.67 16.32
C ASP A 3 -0.20 -12.90 15.33
N ILE A 4 -1.33 -12.22 15.52
CA ILE A 4 -2.49 -12.34 14.64
C ILE A 4 -2.17 -11.77 13.26
N ALA A 5 -1.56 -10.60 13.21
CA ALA A 5 -1.16 -9.98 11.94
C ALA A 5 -0.12 -10.82 11.21
N LEU A 6 0.86 -11.33 11.92
CA LEU A 6 1.90 -12.19 11.34
C LEU A 6 1.30 -13.47 10.76
N LYS A 7 0.36 -14.10 11.46
CA LYS A 7 -0.37 -15.27 10.96
C LYS A 7 -1.10 -14.98 9.65
N ARG A 8 -1.80 -13.84 9.58
CA ARG A 8 -2.51 -13.42 8.37
C ARG A 8 -1.57 -13.20 7.19
N LEU A 9 -0.40 -12.63 7.47
CA LEU A 9 0.62 -12.39 6.45
C LEU A 9 1.19 -13.72 5.91
N TYR A 10 1.48 -14.69 6.78
CA TYR A 10 1.91 -16.02 6.36
C TYR A 10 0.82 -16.76 5.58
N GLU A 11 -0.43 -16.64 5.98
CA GLU A 11 -1.55 -17.23 5.25
C GLU A 11 -1.73 -16.63 3.86
N ALA A 12 -1.32 -15.37 3.66
CA ALA A 12 -1.30 -14.73 2.34
C ALA A 12 -0.18 -15.23 1.44
N GLY A 13 0.75 -16.02 1.97
CA GLY A 13 1.86 -16.59 1.22
C GLY A 13 3.19 -15.87 1.41
N TRP A 14 3.28 -14.92 2.31
CA TRP A 14 4.54 -14.23 2.60
C TRP A 14 5.45 -15.07 3.49
N THR A 15 6.75 -15.02 3.21
CA THR A 15 7.81 -15.55 4.08
C THR A 15 8.94 -14.51 4.15
N PRO A 16 9.81 -14.56 5.19
CA PRO A 16 10.89 -13.56 5.33
C PRO A 16 11.88 -13.53 4.16
N ASP A 17 12.02 -14.61 3.41
CA ASP A 17 12.92 -14.72 2.26
C ASP A 17 12.21 -14.51 0.91
N ARG A 18 10.94 -14.10 0.95
CA ARG A 18 10.15 -13.90 -0.27
C ARG A 18 10.77 -12.83 -1.16
N LYS A 19 10.98 -13.21 -2.42
CA LYS A 19 11.43 -12.30 -3.49
C LYS A 19 10.64 -12.62 -4.74
N VAL A 20 9.86 -11.68 -5.22
CA VAL A 20 9.05 -11.85 -6.42
C VAL A 20 9.60 -11.03 -7.57
N ASP A 21 9.32 -11.49 -8.78
CA ASP A 21 9.63 -10.74 -10.00
C ASP A 21 8.63 -9.58 -10.15
N ILE A 22 9.11 -8.36 -10.05
CA ILE A 22 8.28 -7.15 -10.15
C ILE A 22 8.30 -6.51 -11.55
N THR A 23 8.81 -7.22 -12.55
CA THR A 23 8.85 -6.72 -13.94
C THR A 23 7.50 -6.14 -14.40
N PRO A 24 6.35 -6.81 -14.18
CA PRO A 24 5.06 -6.23 -14.58
C PRO A 24 4.76 -4.88 -13.92
N ILE A 25 5.17 -4.70 -12.67
CA ILE A 25 5.00 -3.42 -11.95
C ILE A 25 5.94 -2.37 -12.54
N GLU A 26 7.20 -2.73 -12.80
CA GLU A 26 8.18 -1.84 -13.42
C GLU A 26 7.71 -1.36 -14.79
N GLU A 27 7.14 -2.25 -15.59
CA GLU A 27 6.59 -1.91 -16.92
C GLU A 27 5.40 -0.95 -16.80
N ALA A 28 4.52 -1.16 -15.82
CA ALA A 28 3.39 -0.26 -15.56
C ALA A 28 3.88 1.15 -15.19
N TYR A 29 4.88 1.26 -14.32
CA TYR A 29 5.49 2.54 -13.97
C TYR A 29 6.14 3.21 -15.19
N ALA A 30 6.89 2.45 -15.97
CA ALA A 30 7.56 2.95 -17.18
C ALA A 30 6.57 3.47 -18.21
N SER A 31 5.36 2.91 -18.30
CA SER A 31 4.32 3.37 -19.22
C SER A 31 3.90 4.83 -19.00
N GLU A 32 4.10 5.35 -17.79
CA GLU A 32 3.84 6.74 -17.42
C GLU A 32 5.14 7.53 -17.18
N ASN A 33 6.28 7.03 -17.64
CA ASN A 33 7.59 7.64 -17.44
C ASN A 33 7.92 7.86 -15.95
N MET A 34 7.50 6.94 -15.10
CA MET A 34 7.79 6.97 -13.68
C MET A 34 8.82 5.92 -13.31
N VAL A 35 9.71 6.28 -12.39
CA VAL A 35 10.73 5.37 -11.85
C VAL A 35 10.34 5.03 -10.42
N ILE A 36 10.37 3.73 -10.10
CA ILE A 36 10.06 3.26 -8.74
C ILE A 36 11.19 3.68 -7.81
N PRO A 37 10.91 4.45 -6.72
CA PRO A 37 11.94 4.75 -5.71
C PRO A 37 12.52 3.47 -5.09
N ASP A 38 13.78 3.51 -4.67
CA ASP A 38 14.48 2.31 -4.18
C ASP A 38 13.76 1.63 -3.01
N ARG A 39 13.27 2.39 -2.03
CA ARG A 39 12.53 1.82 -0.89
C ARG A 39 11.23 1.15 -1.32
N LEU A 40 10.54 1.72 -2.29
CA LEU A 40 9.31 1.13 -2.82
C LEU A 40 9.62 -0.12 -3.64
N ARG A 41 10.74 -0.12 -4.37
CA ARG A 41 11.19 -1.31 -5.11
C ARG A 41 11.45 -2.48 -4.15
N GLU A 42 12.17 -2.25 -3.07
CA GLU A 42 12.42 -3.27 -2.04
C GLU A 42 11.10 -3.79 -1.43
N PHE A 43 10.17 -2.87 -1.16
CA PHE A 43 8.85 -3.21 -0.67
C PHE A 43 8.11 -4.13 -1.65
N PHE A 44 8.08 -3.80 -2.93
CA PHE A 44 7.42 -4.64 -3.94
C PHE A 44 8.09 -6.01 -4.09
N ILE A 45 9.40 -6.09 -4.00
CA ILE A 45 10.11 -7.37 -4.09
C ILE A 45 9.67 -8.32 -2.96
N SER A 46 9.45 -7.79 -1.76
CA SER A 46 9.01 -8.58 -0.61
C SER A 46 7.50 -8.82 -0.57
N TYR A 47 6.69 -7.83 -0.90
CA TYR A 47 5.23 -7.84 -0.69
C TYR A 47 4.40 -7.74 -1.98
N GLY A 48 5.02 -7.49 -3.12
CA GLY A 48 4.30 -7.33 -4.39
C GLY A 48 3.44 -8.54 -4.73
N PHE A 49 2.27 -8.29 -5.29
CA PHE A 49 1.28 -9.28 -5.69
C PHE A 49 0.65 -10.08 -4.53
N LEU A 50 0.94 -9.74 -3.28
CA LEU A 50 0.23 -10.34 -2.15
C LEU A 50 -1.22 -9.90 -2.15
N VAL A 51 -2.10 -10.85 -1.87
CA VAL A 51 -3.50 -10.61 -1.54
C VAL A 51 -3.70 -11.08 -0.11
N ILE A 52 -3.89 -10.14 0.79
CA ILE A 52 -4.07 -10.41 2.22
C ILE A 52 -5.56 -10.49 2.49
N LYS A 53 -6.05 -11.68 2.83
CA LYS A 53 -7.45 -11.94 3.13
C LYS A 53 -7.59 -12.50 4.53
N TYR A 54 -8.59 -12.02 5.27
CA TYR A 54 -8.93 -12.63 6.56
C TYR A 54 -10.39 -12.33 6.90
N ASP A 55 -10.98 -13.21 7.69
CA ASP A 55 -12.35 -13.06 8.15
C ASP A 55 -12.40 -12.06 9.30
N ILE A 56 -13.43 -11.22 9.26
CA ILE A 56 -13.82 -10.33 10.35
C ILE A 56 -15.18 -10.80 10.83
N GLN A 57 -15.32 -11.00 12.15
CA GLN A 57 -16.53 -11.51 12.74
C GLN A 57 -17.75 -10.68 12.32
N HIS A 58 -18.80 -11.37 11.79
CA HIS A 58 -20.09 -10.80 11.38
C HIS A 58 -20.05 -9.82 10.20
N THR A 59 -18.95 -9.77 9.44
CA THR A 59 -18.83 -8.93 8.24
C THR A 59 -18.24 -9.74 7.07
N GLU A 60 -18.21 -9.11 5.88
CA GLU A 60 -17.49 -9.70 4.74
C GLU A 60 -16.00 -9.84 5.05
N PRO A 61 -15.34 -10.85 4.49
CA PRO A 61 -13.87 -10.98 4.64
C PRO A 61 -13.15 -9.72 4.21
N GLU A 62 -12.12 -9.33 4.95
CA GLU A 62 -11.26 -8.22 4.55
C GLU A 62 -10.29 -8.66 3.47
N ARG A 63 -9.93 -7.73 2.60
CA ARG A 63 -8.99 -8.00 1.50
C ARG A 63 -8.17 -6.75 1.17
N HIS A 64 -6.86 -6.96 1.06
CA HIS A 64 -5.89 -5.94 0.65
C HIS A 64 -5.02 -6.52 -0.48
N SER A 65 -4.74 -5.75 -1.51
CA SER A 65 -3.94 -6.18 -2.66
C SER A 65 -2.74 -5.27 -2.86
N ILE A 66 -1.54 -5.83 -2.91
CA ILE A 66 -0.32 -5.09 -3.22
C ILE A 66 -0.03 -5.25 -4.71
N ASN A 67 -0.75 -4.50 -5.52
CA ASN A 67 -0.61 -4.50 -6.98
C ASN A 67 -1.13 -3.18 -7.55
N PRO A 68 -0.23 -2.31 -8.05
CA PRO A 68 -0.62 -0.99 -8.54
C PRO A 68 -1.00 -0.94 -10.02
N ILE A 69 -0.94 -2.06 -10.74
CA ILE A 69 -1.03 -2.04 -12.22
C ILE A 69 -2.31 -1.38 -12.72
N ALA A 70 -3.44 -1.63 -12.05
CA ALA A 70 -4.73 -1.05 -12.45
C ALA A 70 -4.76 0.48 -12.32
N ASP A 71 -4.00 1.07 -11.40
CA ASP A 71 -3.94 2.52 -11.24
C ASP A 71 -3.46 3.22 -12.50
N PHE A 72 -2.50 2.62 -13.20
CA PHE A 72 -1.91 3.19 -14.41
C PHE A 72 -2.84 3.18 -15.63
N LYS A 73 -3.97 2.48 -15.55
CA LYS A 73 -5.00 2.51 -16.58
C LYS A 73 -5.97 3.67 -16.41
N ASN A 74 -6.08 4.20 -15.18
CA ASN A 74 -7.08 5.21 -14.82
C ASN A 74 -6.47 6.58 -14.49
N TYR A 75 -5.17 6.63 -14.17
CA TYR A 75 -4.49 7.85 -13.73
C TYR A 75 -3.18 8.04 -14.47
N SER A 76 -2.84 9.32 -14.71
CA SER A 76 -1.58 9.73 -15.34
C SER A 76 -0.54 10.11 -14.29
N LYS A 77 0.71 10.29 -14.73
CA LYS A 77 1.78 10.83 -13.88
C LYS A 77 1.39 12.16 -13.25
N GLU A 78 0.68 13.03 -14.01
CA GLU A 78 0.23 14.33 -13.51
C GLU A 78 -0.75 14.18 -12.35
N ASP A 79 -1.67 13.21 -12.43
CA ASP A 79 -2.60 12.92 -11.34
C ASP A 79 -1.85 12.50 -10.06
N PHE A 80 -0.84 11.66 -10.19
CA PHE A 80 -0.04 11.21 -9.06
C PHE A 80 0.84 12.33 -8.47
N ALA A 81 1.26 13.29 -9.29
CA ALA A 81 2.11 14.40 -8.84
C ALA A 81 1.39 15.36 -7.86
N HIS A 82 0.08 15.39 -7.88
CA HIS A 82 -0.73 16.33 -7.10
C HIS A 82 -1.75 15.64 -6.19
N LEU A 83 -1.67 14.32 -6.04
CA LEU A 83 -2.71 13.52 -5.41
C LEU A 83 -3.06 13.94 -3.99
N LEU A 84 -2.08 14.32 -3.19
CA LEU A 84 -2.27 14.68 -1.78
C LEU A 84 -2.13 16.18 -1.50
N ASP A 85 -2.17 17.02 -2.53
CA ASP A 85 -2.02 18.47 -2.39
C ASP A 85 -3.08 19.09 -1.46
N ASP A 86 -4.32 18.58 -1.49
CA ASP A 86 -5.40 19.08 -0.63
C ASP A 86 -5.13 18.84 0.87
N TYR A 87 -4.24 17.91 1.19
CA TYR A 87 -3.80 17.65 2.57
C TYR A 87 -2.50 18.36 2.90
N GLU A 88 -2.03 19.26 2.02
CA GLU A 88 -0.74 19.95 2.16
C GLU A 88 0.47 18.98 2.18
N ILE A 89 0.33 17.84 1.54
CA ILE A 89 1.38 16.84 1.35
C ILE A 89 1.80 16.92 -0.12
N TYR A 90 2.86 17.67 -0.38
CA TYR A 90 3.31 17.99 -1.74
C TYR A 90 4.40 17.03 -2.21
N GLY A 91 4.33 16.64 -3.47
CA GLY A 91 5.26 15.73 -4.11
C GLY A 91 4.54 14.58 -4.79
N MET A 92 5.33 13.67 -5.36
CA MET A 92 4.80 12.53 -6.10
C MET A 92 4.25 11.46 -5.15
N ALA A 93 3.05 10.98 -5.46
CA ALA A 93 2.48 9.76 -4.89
C ALA A 93 2.68 8.62 -5.88
N TYR A 94 3.21 7.48 -5.40
CA TYR A 94 3.51 6.30 -6.20
C TYR A 94 2.49 5.22 -5.87
N PRO A 95 1.68 4.72 -6.83
CA PRO A 95 0.66 3.74 -6.52
C PRO A 95 1.25 2.40 -6.07
N VAL A 96 0.63 1.80 -5.05
CA VAL A 96 1.06 0.56 -4.40
C VAL A 96 0.01 -0.54 -4.53
N GLY A 97 -1.27 -0.19 -4.41
CA GLY A 97 -2.36 -1.16 -4.46
C GLY A 97 -3.63 -0.64 -3.84
N PHE A 98 -4.44 -1.57 -3.34
CA PHE A 98 -5.76 -1.27 -2.78
C PHE A 98 -5.94 -1.93 -1.42
N ALA A 99 -6.65 -1.26 -0.54
CA ALA A 99 -6.97 -1.74 0.79
C ALA A 99 -8.50 -1.80 1.01
N TYR A 100 -8.90 -2.55 2.02
CA TYR A 100 -10.29 -2.62 2.48
C TYR A 100 -11.27 -2.95 1.36
N ARG A 101 -11.03 -4.06 0.67
CA ARG A 101 -11.87 -4.57 -0.44
C ARG A 101 -11.93 -3.61 -1.64
N GLY A 102 -10.86 -2.83 -1.84
CA GLY A 102 -10.80 -1.86 -2.94
C GLY A 102 -11.43 -0.50 -2.62
N ASN A 103 -11.93 -0.30 -1.38
CA ASN A 103 -12.53 0.98 -0.98
C ASN A 103 -11.52 2.08 -0.75
N MET A 104 -10.27 1.73 -0.49
CA MET A 104 -9.18 2.69 -0.28
C MET A 104 -8.00 2.36 -1.19
N SER A 105 -7.23 3.39 -1.53
CA SER A 105 -6.01 3.25 -2.34
C SER A 105 -4.78 3.39 -1.47
N ILE A 106 -3.71 2.69 -1.85
CA ILE A 106 -2.43 2.71 -1.15
C ILE A 106 -1.39 3.39 -2.03
N TYR A 107 -0.66 4.36 -1.47
CA TYR A 107 0.42 5.09 -2.13
C TYR A 107 1.67 5.17 -1.27
N TYR A 108 2.83 5.17 -1.93
CA TYR A 108 4.09 5.60 -1.35
C TYR A 108 4.35 7.04 -1.80
N HIS A 109 4.91 7.88 -0.94
CA HIS A 109 5.08 9.30 -1.25
C HIS A 109 6.56 9.70 -1.21
N ASP A 110 6.89 10.80 -1.91
CA ASP A 110 8.24 11.38 -1.90
C ASP A 110 8.76 11.70 -0.49
N ASP A 111 7.87 11.91 0.48
CA ASP A 111 8.25 12.14 1.88
C ASP A 111 8.71 10.87 2.61
N GLY A 112 8.68 9.71 1.94
CA GLY A 112 9.12 8.42 2.49
C GLY A 112 8.05 7.67 3.27
N ASN A 113 6.84 8.22 3.37
CA ASN A 113 5.71 7.57 4.05
C ASN A 113 4.79 6.84 3.06
N PHE A 114 4.05 5.87 3.59
CA PHE A 114 2.91 5.26 2.89
C PHE A 114 1.62 5.92 3.34
N TYR A 115 0.70 6.06 2.41
CA TYR A 115 -0.63 6.64 2.67
C TYR A 115 -1.72 5.70 2.18
N VAL A 116 -2.79 5.60 2.96
CA VAL A 116 -3.98 4.83 2.61
C VAL A 116 -5.18 5.75 2.75
N PHE A 117 -5.91 5.95 1.67
CA PHE A 117 -7.01 6.89 1.69
C PHE A 117 -8.07 6.61 0.62
N MET A 118 -9.24 7.22 0.79
CA MET A 118 -10.23 7.37 -0.26
C MET A 118 -10.62 8.84 -0.37
N GLU A 119 -10.92 9.29 -1.57
CA GLU A 119 -11.29 10.67 -1.83
C GLU A 119 -12.52 11.05 -1.00
N GLY A 120 -12.42 12.14 -0.25
CA GLY A 120 -13.47 12.61 0.64
C GLY A 120 -13.60 11.82 1.95
N GLY A 121 -12.77 10.81 2.15
CA GLY A 121 -12.77 9.97 3.34
C GLY A 121 -11.52 10.14 4.21
N PRO A 122 -11.26 9.20 5.12
CA PRO A 122 -10.10 9.27 5.98
C PRO A 122 -8.79 9.06 5.22
N LEU A 123 -7.71 9.66 5.74
CA LEU A 123 -6.35 9.49 5.27
C LEU A 123 -5.50 8.92 6.40
N PHE A 124 -4.85 7.81 6.17
CA PHE A 124 -3.93 7.19 7.13
C PHE A 124 -2.51 7.23 6.60
N ARG A 125 -1.54 7.34 7.51
CA ARG A 125 -0.12 7.31 7.19
C ARG A 125 0.57 6.19 7.95
N ALA A 126 1.47 5.49 7.27
CA ALA A 126 2.43 4.54 7.88
C ALA A 126 3.84 4.97 7.53
N GLY A 127 4.75 4.96 8.50
CA GLY A 127 6.13 5.42 8.34
C GLY A 127 7.05 4.45 7.62
N SER A 128 6.63 3.22 7.41
CA SER A 128 7.41 2.21 6.70
C SER A 128 6.51 1.18 6.04
N GLY A 129 7.08 0.40 5.12
CA GLY A 129 6.36 -0.69 4.48
C GLY A 129 5.95 -1.79 5.45
N GLU A 130 6.81 -2.12 6.43
CA GLU A 130 6.46 -3.09 7.47
C GLU A 130 5.27 -2.63 8.32
N ASP A 131 5.25 -1.36 8.69
CA ASP A 131 4.16 -0.79 9.49
C ASP A 131 2.87 -0.73 8.68
N LEU A 132 2.95 -0.43 7.37
CA LEU A 132 1.80 -0.52 6.48
C LEU A 132 1.22 -1.94 6.47
N ILE A 133 2.06 -2.93 6.23
CA ILE A 133 1.63 -4.34 6.17
C ILE A 133 1.06 -4.79 7.52
N ALA A 134 1.69 -4.40 8.63
CA ALA A 134 1.18 -4.70 9.96
C ALA A 134 -0.25 -4.16 10.15
N ALA A 135 -0.48 -2.90 9.77
CA ALA A 135 -1.80 -2.27 9.87
C ALA A 135 -2.84 -2.95 8.97
N LEU A 136 -2.47 -3.28 7.72
CA LEU A 136 -3.35 -3.99 6.81
C LEU A 136 -3.71 -5.40 7.33
N CYS A 137 -2.81 -6.04 8.05
CA CYS A 137 -3.06 -7.32 8.70
C CYS A 137 -3.82 -7.20 10.03
N GLY A 138 -4.14 -5.98 10.46
CA GLY A 138 -4.96 -5.73 11.64
C GLY A 138 -4.21 -5.22 12.88
N ASP A 139 -2.89 -5.08 12.82
CA ASP A 139 -2.07 -4.54 13.90
C ASP A 139 -2.03 -3.00 13.81
N ARG A 140 -3.07 -2.35 14.29
CA ARG A 140 -3.21 -0.89 14.24
C ARG A 140 -3.01 -0.23 15.60
N GLU A 141 -3.52 -0.83 16.66
CA GLU A 141 -3.49 -0.25 18.01
C GLU A 141 -2.09 -0.17 18.59
N SER A 142 -1.27 -1.20 18.36
CA SER A 142 0.11 -1.24 18.84
C SER A 142 1.12 -0.71 17.81
N ASN A 143 0.63 -0.09 16.75
CA ASN A 143 1.44 0.42 15.63
C ASN A 143 1.50 1.95 15.68
N ASP A 144 2.48 2.48 16.39
CA ASP A 144 2.66 3.93 16.59
C ASP A 144 2.89 4.69 15.27
N SER A 145 3.34 3.99 14.22
CA SER A 145 3.56 4.57 12.91
C SER A 145 2.28 4.73 12.11
N TRP A 146 1.20 4.01 12.46
CA TRP A 146 -0.10 4.08 11.80
C TRP A 146 -0.93 5.21 12.43
N VAL A 147 -1.11 6.29 11.68
CA VAL A 147 -1.73 7.51 12.18
C VAL A 147 -2.78 8.02 11.20
N GLU A 148 -3.95 8.39 11.71
CA GLU A 148 -4.94 9.11 10.92
C GLU A 148 -4.55 10.59 10.83
N ILE A 149 -4.50 11.09 9.60
CA ILE A 149 -4.20 12.51 9.31
C ILE A 149 -5.51 13.28 9.29
N LYS A 150 -5.59 14.32 10.12
CA LYS A 150 -6.81 15.15 10.26
C LYS A 150 -6.61 16.57 9.78
#